data_967f46d204466bf8633827129f83b4c8
#
_entry.id   967f46d204466bf8633827129f83b4c8
#
_cell.length_a   1.000
_cell.length_b   1.000
_cell.length_c   1.000
_cell.angle_alpha   90.00
_cell.angle_beta   90.00
_cell.angle_gamma   90.00
#
_symmetry.space_group_name_H-M   'P 1'
#
loop_
_entity.id
_entity.type
_entity.pdbx_description
1 polymer ?
#
loop_
_entity_poly.entity_id
_entity_poly.type
_entity_poly.pdbx_seq_one_letter_code
_entity_poly.pdbx_strand_id
1 'polypeptide(L)'
;SKKNLLSGRDKELQELAEQYEAAKAENKPIYLDADDLADLADWYAMHRKNSQATEVVEYGLSLHPGSTPLLVEQAYLFMDARERDKAKQVIEEITEDYSSEVKVLKANILLGEGKIDEAEQLLDSIEDKEDLANIVDVSYMYIDMGYPDKAVPWLTRGLEKYAEEEEYLAVT
;
A
#
# COMPACT_ATOMS: atom_id res chain seq x y z
N SER A 1 -2.39 -2.87 1.74
CA SER A 1 -1.11 -3.38 1.26
C SER A 1 -0.80 -4.73 1.88
N LYS A 2 -0.03 -5.55 1.18
CA LYS A 2 0.31 -6.90 1.66
C LYS A 2 1.15 -6.88 2.95
N LYS A 3 1.81 -5.78 3.25
CA LYS A 3 2.56 -5.62 4.50
C LYS A 3 1.67 -5.71 5.75
N ASN A 4 0.42 -5.28 5.66
CA ASN A 4 -0.52 -5.36 6.77
C ASN A 4 -0.88 -6.81 7.13
N LEU A 5 -0.91 -7.70 6.14
CA LEU A 5 -1.08 -9.14 6.37
C LEU A 5 0.11 -9.73 7.11
N LEU A 6 1.33 -9.33 6.71
CA LEU A 6 2.57 -9.81 7.31
C LEU A 6 2.78 -9.29 8.73
N SER A 7 2.28 -8.09 9.03
CA SER A 7 2.40 -7.50 10.37
C SER A 7 1.45 -8.12 11.39
N GLY A 8 0.55 -9.01 10.96
CA GLY A 8 -0.42 -9.62 11.85
C GLY A 8 -1.56 -8.70 12.27
N ARG A 9 -1.77 -7.60 11.58
CA ARG A 9 -2.79 -6.60 11.90
C ARG A 9 -4.19 -6.96 11.41
N ASP A 10 -4.38 -8.11 10.74
CA ASP A 10 -5.68 -8.44 10.15
C ASP A 10 -6.80 -8.43 11.19
N LYS A 11 -6.57 -9.04 12.35
CA LYS A 11 -7.55 -9.06 13.43
C LYS A 11 -7.85 -7.67 14.00
N GLU A 12 -6.81 -6.87 14.19
CA GLU A 12 -6.94 -5.47 14.64
C GLU A 12 -7.77 -4.65 13.66
N LEU A 13 -7.51 -4.80 12.37
CA LEU A 13 -8.22 -4.08 11.32
C LEU A 13 -9.67 -4.56 11.19
N GLN A 14 -9.92 -5.85 11.40
CA GLN A 14 -11.28 -6.37 11.46
C GLN A 14 -12.08 -5.74 12.61
N GLU A 15 -11.48 -5.65 13.79
CA GLU A 15 -12.10 -5.00 14.95
C GLU A 15 -12.34 -3.50 14.69
N LEU A 16 -11.39 -2.84 14.04
CA LEU A 16 -11.52 -1.43 13.67
C LEU A 16 -12.65 -1.23 12.66
N ALA A 17 -12.79 -2.13 11.70
CA ALA A 17 -13.89 -2.11 10.74
C ALA A 17 -15.26 -2.24 11.45
N GLU A 18 -15.36 -3.14 12.41
CA GLU A 18 -16.57 -3.31 13.21
C GLU A 18 -16.94 -2.05 13.99
N GLN A 19 -15.94 -1.40 14.61
CA GLN A 19 -16.13 -0.13 15.32
C GLN A 19 -16.56 1.00 14.38
N TYR A 20 -15.94 1.07 13.22
CA TYR A 20 -16.27 2.07 12.19
C TYR A 20 -17.70 1.89 11.71
N GLU A 21 -18.10 0.68 11.38
CA GLU A 21 -19.46 0.37 10.92
C GLU A 21 -20.51 0.61 12.00
N ALA A 22 -20.20 0.30 13.25
CA ALA A 22 -21.11 0.55 14.37
C ALA A 22 -21.32 2.05 14.58
N ALA A 23 -20.24 2.84 14.55
CA ALA A 23 -20.33 4.30 14.67
C ALA A 23 -21.17 4.90 13.54
N LYS A 24 -20.96 4.42 12.33
CA LYS A 24 -21.70 4.84 11.15
C LYS A 24 -23.19 4.51 11.26
N ALA A 25 -23.52 3.30 11.70
CA ALA A 25 -24.92 2.85 11.89
C ALA A 25 -25.64 3.69 12.92
N GLU A 26 -24.95 4.12 13.97
CA GLU A 26 -25.50 4.99 15.02
C GLU A 26 -25.42 6.49 14.69
N ASN A 27 -24.90 6.81 13.52
CA ASN A 27 -24.65 8.18 13.06
C ASN A 27 -23.80 8.98 14.05
N LYS A 28 -22.81 8.30 14.66
CA LYS A 28 -21.86 8.90 15.59
C LYS A 28 -20.53 9.16 14.88
N PRO A 29 -19.87 10.29 15.14
CA PRO A 29 -18.54 10.51 14.61
C PRO A 29 -17.53 9.56 15.26
N ILE A 30 -16.59 9.07 14.47
CA ILE A 30 -15.43 8.34 14.95
C ILE A 30 -14.19 9.04 14.45
N TYR A 31 -13.31 9.42 15.35
CA TYR A 31 -12.03 10.03 14.99
C TYR A 31 -10.95 8.95 14.96
N LEU A 32 -10.31 8.81 13.79
CA LEU A 32 -9.17 7.94 13.59
C LEU A 32 -8.08 8.76 12.88
N ASP A 33 -6.83 8.45 13.14
CA ASP A 33 -5.75 9.12 12.42
C ASP A 33 -5.69 8.67 10.96
N ALA A 34 -4.90 9.38 10.16
CA ALA A 34 -4.82 9.12 8.72
C ALA A 34 -4.26 7.73 8.40
N ASP A 35 -3.27 7.28 9.19
CA ASP A 35 -2.66 5.97 8.98
C ASP A 35 -3.65 4.83 9.26
N ASP A 36 -4.42 4.92 10.34
CA ASP A 36 -5.44 3.93 10.67
C ASP A 36 -6.53 3.89 9.62
N LEU A 37 -6.97 5.05 9.13
CA LEU A 37 -7.98 5.11 8.06
C LEU A 37 -7.46 4.54 6.74
N ALA A 38 -6.21 4.82 6.39
CA ALA A 38 -5.60 4.24 5.20
C ALA A 38 -5.47 2.72 5.30
N ASP A 39 -5.04 2.22 6.46
CA ASP A 39 -4.95 0.78 6.70
C ASP A 39 -6.32 0.10 6.67
N LEU A 40 -7.34 0.75 7.21
CA LEU A 40 -8.71 0.26 7.17
C LEU A 40 -9.24 0.20 5.73
N ALA A 41 -9.00 1.23 4.94
CA ALA A 41 -9.39 1.25 3.52
C ALA A 41 -8.70 0.13 2.75
N ASP A 42 -7.41 -0.06 2.98
CA ASP A 42 -6.64 -1.14 2.38
C ASP A 42 -7.20 -2.52 2.77
N TRP A 43 -7.55 -2.69 4.04
CA TRP A 43 -8.16 -3.92 4.54
C TRP A 43 -9.48 -4.23 3.82
N TYR A 44 -10.36 -3.23 3.66
CA TYR A 44 -11.59 -3.40 2.91
C TYR A 44 -11.32 -3.77 1.45
N ALA A 45 -10.37 -3.10 0.81
CA ALA A 45 -10.01 -3.38 -0.58
C ALA A 45 -9.48 -4.82 -0.75
N MET A 46 -8.66 -5.29 0.18
CA MET A 46 -8.15 -6.66 0.19
C MET A 46 -9.25 -7.71 0.33
N HIS A 47 -10.36 -7.35 0.98
CA HIS A 47 -11.55 -8.20 1.12
C HIS A 47 -12.56 -7.95 0.02
N ARG A 48 -12.14 -7.28 -1.07
CA ARG A 48 -12.98 -6.96 -2.23
C ARG A 48 -14.21 -6.11 -1.90
N LYS A 49 -14.10 -5.32 -0.85
CA LYS A 49 -15.14 -4.37 -0.42
C LYS A 49 -14.74 -2.96 -0.84
N ASN A 50 -14.59 -2.75 -2.16
CA ASN A 50 -14.08 -1.48 -2.71
C ASN A 50 -15.01 -0.30 -2.43
N SER A 51 -16.31 -0.53 -2.34
CA SER A 51 -17.28 0.51 -1.99
C SER A 51 -17.03 1.04 -0.58
N GLN A 52 -16.84 0.15 0.38
CA GLN A 52 -16.52 0.51 1.76
C GLN A 52 -15.13 1.16 1.85
N ALA A 53 -14.15 0.65 1.11
CA ALA A 53 -12.82 1.25 1.04
C ALA A 53 -12.87 2.70 0.55
N THR A 54 -13.62 2.95 -0.51
CA THR A 54 -13.81 4.31 -1.07
C THR A 54 -14.44 5.24 -0.04
N GLU A 55 -15.45 4.77 0.66
CA GLU A 55 -16.13 5.55 1.69
C GLU A 55 -15.19 5.95 2.84
N VAL A 56 -14.36 5.00 3.29
CA VAL A 56 -13.36 5.25 4.34
C VAL A 56 -12.33 6.28 3.87
N VAL A 57 -11.86 6.17 2.63
CA VAL A 57 -10.90 7.13 2.06
C VAL A 57 -11.52 8.53 1.97
N GLU A 58 -12.74 8.64 1.48
CA GLU A 58 -13.43 9.94 1.38
C GLU A 58 -13.63 10.56 2.76
N TYR A 59 -14.06 9.77 3.72
CA TYR A 59 -14.17 10.20 5.10
C TYR A 59 -12.82 10.64 5.67
N GLY A 60 -11.79 9.83 5.45
CA GLY A 60 -10.44 10.12 5.90
C GLY A 60 -9.88 11.42 5.32
N LEU A 61 -10.08 11.66 4.04
CA LEU A 61 -9.63 12.88 3.38
C LEU A 61 -10.42 14.11 3.82
N SER A 62 -11.65 13.94 4.30
CA SER A 62 -12.40 15.04 4.91
C SER A 62 -11.81 15.47 6.24
N LEU A 63 -11.23 14.54 7.01
CA LEU A 63 -10.56 14.83 8.30
C LEU A 63 -9.09 15.21 8.12
N HIS A 64 -8.41 14.59 7.17
CA HIS A 64 -6.98 14.71 6.94
C HIS A 64 -6.69 15.05 5.48
N PRO A 65 -7.06 16.24 5.01
CA PRO A 65 -6.82 16.61 3.61
C PRO A 65 -5.33 16.63 3.28
N GLY A 66 -4.96 16.10 2.14
CA GLY A 66 -3.56 16.02 1.72
C GLY A 66 -2.76 14.89 2.33
N SER A 67 -3.37 14.01 3.12
CA SER A 67 -2.68 12.85 3.70
C SER A 67 -2.14 11.92 2.62
N THR A 68 -0.83 11.71 2.60
CA THR A 68 -0.18 10.81 1.64
C THR A 68 -0.72 9.39 1.70
N PRO A 69 -0.83 8.72 2.87
CA PRO A 69 -1.37 7.37 2.90
C PRO A 69 -2.78 7.24 2.33
N LEU A 70 -3.65 8.20 2.60
CA LEU A 70 -5.01 8.20 2.09
C LEU A 70 -5.07 8.48 0.58
N LEU A 71 -4.25 9.40 0.09
CA LEU A 71 -4.17 9.67 -1.34
C LEU A 71 -3.62 8.46 -2.12
N VAL A 72 -2.67 7.74 -1.55
CA VAL A 72 -2.16 6.48 -2.13
C VAL A 72 -3.29 5.46 -2.24
N GLU A 73 -4.06 5.26 -1.19
CA GLU A 73 -5.19 4.33 -1.23
C GLU A 73 -6.26 4.76 -2.25
N GLN A 74 -6.54 6.07 -2.34
CA GLN A 74 -7.47 6.59 -3.32
C GLN A 74 -7.00 6.31 -4.76
N ALA A 75 -5.72 6.50 -5.03
CA ALA A 75 -5.15 6.21 -6.34
C ALA A 75 -5.28 4.72 -6.69
N TYR A 76 -4.99 3.81 -5.76
CA TYR A 76 -5.16 2.38 -5.98
C TYR A 76 -6.63 2.01 -6.25
N LEU A 77 -7.57 2.61 -5.55
CA LEU A 77 -8.99 2.37 -5.77
C LEU A 77 -9.42 2.82 -7.17
N PHE A 78 -8.92 3.96 -7.64
CA PHE A 78 -9.18 4.41 -9.01
C PHE A 78 -8.57 3.46 -10.03
N MET A 79 -7.38 2.93 -9.78
CA MET A 79 -6.74 1.95 -10.65
C MET A 79 -7.56 0.65 -10.72
N ASP A 80 -8.06 0.17 -9.59
CA ASP A 80 -8.92 -1.01 -9.53
C ASP A 80 -10.22 -0.80 -10.31
N ALA A 81 -10.73 0.42 -10.31
CA ALA A 81 -11.91 0.80 -11.08
C ALA A 81 -11.60 1.11 -12.56
N ARG A 82 -10.33 0.95 -12.98
CA ARG A 82 -9.83 1.25 -14.32
C ARG A 82 -9.96 2.72 -14.70
N GLU A 83 -9.92 3.60 -13.71
CA GLU A 83 -9.95 5.04 -13.86
C GLU A 83 -8.53 5.63 -13.72
N ARG A 84 -7.64 5.22 -14.62
CA ARG A 84 -6.21 5.57 -14.56
C ARG A 84 -5.98 7.08 -14.56
N ASP A 85 -6.74 7.84 -15.31
CA ASP A 85 -6.58 9.31 -15.38
C ASP A 85 -6.86 9.96 -14.02
N LYS A 86 -7.88 9.47 -13.31
CA LYS A 86 -8.17 9.94 -11.96
C LYS A 86 -7.07 9.57 -10.97
N ALA A 87 -6.52 8.36 -11.10
CA ALA A 87 -5.38 7.93 -10.27
C ALA A 87 -4.18 8.86 -10.48
N LYS A 88 -3.88 9.23 -11.72
CA LYS A 88 -2.79 10.17 -12.04
C LYS A 88 -3.02 11.54 -11.43
N GLN A 89 -4.26 12.05 -11.47
CA GLN A 89 -4.62 13.34 -10.86
C GLN A 89 -4.38 13.31 -9.34
N VAL A 90 -4.77 12.21 -8.68
CA VAL A 90 -4.53 12.04 -7.24
C VAL A 90 -3.03 12.03 -6.92
N ILE A 91 -2.24 11.35 -7.74
CA ILE A 91 -0.78 11.30 -7.56
C ILE A 91 -0.16 12.69 -7.65
N GLU A 92 -0.66 13.56 -8.52
CA GLU A 92 -0.19 14.94 -8.62
C GLU A 92 -0.43 15.74 -7.33
N GLU A 93 -1.41 15.38 -6.53
CA GLU A 93 -1.69 16.01 -5.25
C GLU A 93 -0.73 15.55 -4.14
N ILE A 94 -0.03 14.43 -4.34
CA ILE A 94 0.90 13.89 -3.34
C ILE A 94 2.19 14.72 -3.34
N THR A 95 2.52 15.32 -2.20
CA THR A 95 3.72 16.13 -2.04
C THR A 95 4.93 15.32 -1.59
N GLU A 96 4.73 14.20 -0.88
CA GLU A 96 5.78 13.32 -0.38
C GLU A 96 6.15 12.25 -1.41
N ASP A 97 6.78 12.64 -2.51
CA ASP A 97 7.08 11.76 -3.63
C ASP A 97 8.30 10.86 -3.43
N TYR A 98 9.06 11.09 -2.35
CA TYR A 98 10.26 10.33 -2.01
C TYR A 98 9.98 9.03 -1.26
N SER A 99 8.77 8.85 -0.72
CA SER A 99 8.46 7.65 0.05
C SER A 99 8.41 6.40 -0.83
N SER A 100 8.80 5.25 -0.27
CA SER A 100 8.76 3.97 -0.98
C SER A 100 7.36 3.63 -1.47
N GLU A 101 6.35 3.91 -0.66
CA GLU A 101 4.94 3.68 -0.97
C GLU A 101 4.51 4.43 -2.23
N VAL A 102 4.89 5.70 -2.35
CA VAL A 102 4.58 6.52 -3.52
C VAL A 102 5.37 6.05 -4.74
N LYS A 103 6.61 5.65 -4.57
CA LYS A 103 7.43 5.09 -5.67
C LYS A 103 6.81 3.80 -6.22
N VAL A 104 6.34 2.91 -5.35
CA VAL A 104 5.65 1.68 -5.76
C VAL A 104 4.37 2.00 -6.53
N LEU A 105 3.57 2.93 -6.05
CA LEU A 105 2.36 3.37 -6.74
C LEU A 105 2.65 3.92 -8.14
N LYS A 106 3.63 4.82 -8.25
CA LYS A 106 4.03 5.39 -9.55
C LYS A 106 4.57 4.32 -10.50
N ALA A 107 5.38 3.39 -9.97
CA ALA A 107 5.91 2.29 -10.76
C ALA A 107 4.81 1.37 -11.29
N ASN A 108 3.78 1.13 -10.48
CA ASN A 108 2.62 0.33 -10.90
C ASN A 108 1.96 0.95 -12.14
N ILE A 109 1.73 2.25 -12.13
CA ILE A 109 1.16 2.97 -13.27
C ILE A 109 2.09 2.90 -14.49
N LEU A 110 3.39 3.13 -14.30
CA LEU A 110 4.38 3.05 -15.37
C LEU A 110 4.40 1.67 -16.03
N LEU A 111 4.35 0.61 -15.23
CA LEU A 111 4.28 -0.77 -15.76
C LEU A 111 2.99 -0.99 -16.56
N GLY A 112 1.88 -0.49 -16.08
CA GLY A 112 0.60 -0.56 -16.80
C GLY A 112 0.61 0.19 -18.13
N GLU A 113 1.46 1.20 -18.26
CA GLU A 113 1.65 1.97 -19.50
C GLU A 113 2.76 1.39 -20.40
N GLY A 114 3.40 0.30 -20.01
CA GLY A 114 4.49 -0.32 -20.74
C GLY A 114 5.84 0.38 -20.59
N LYS A 115 5.95 1.31 -19.65
CA LYS A 115 7.20 2.06 -19.36
C LYS A 115 8.06 1.33 -18.35
N ILE A 116 8.55 0.16 -18.75
CA ILE A 116 9.21 -0.81 -17.86
C ILE A 116 10.51 -0.24 -17.29
N ASP A 117 11.36 0.35 -18.13
CA ASP A 117 12.66 0.88 -17.72
C ASP A 117 12.52 2.02 -16.71
N GLU A 118 11.55 2.91 -16.93
CA GLU A 118 11.27 4.02 -16.01
C GLU A 118 10.79 3.48 -14.65
N ALA A 119 9.92 2.45 -14.66
CA ALA A 119 9.45 1.82 -13.45
C ALA A 119 10.59 1.17 -12.66
N GLU A 120 11.48 0.45 -13.33
CA GLU A 120 12.65 -0.16 -12.70
C GLU A 120 13.56 0.88 -12.06
N GLN A 121 13.87 1.97 -12.78
CA GLN A 121 14.70 3.04 -12.25
C GLN A 121 14.09 3.65 -10.99
N LEU A 122 12.79 3.85 -10.99
CA LEU A 122 12.08 4.41 -9.84
C LEU A 122 12.15 3.47 -8.63
N LEU A 123 11.93 2.19 -8.83
CA LEU A 123 12.00 1.19 -7.76
C LEU A 123 13.41 1.00 -7.25
N ASP A 124 14.42 1.06 -8.13
CA ASP A 124 15.83 0.97 -7.74
C ASP A 124 16.27 2.19 -6.92
N SER A 125 15.55 3.30 -7.01
CA SER A 125 15.80 4.51 -6.20
C SER A 125 15.28 4.40 -4.76
N ILE A 126 14.55 3.34 -4.41
CA ILE A 126 14.11 3.09 -3.03
C ILE A 126 15.36 2.90 -2.16
N GLU A 127 15.48 3.70 -1.11
CA GLU A 127 16.67 3.70 -0.26
C GLU A 127 16.81 2.44 0.57
N ASP A 128 15.74 2.00 1.20
CA ASP A 128 15.76 0.81 2.06
C ASP A 128 15.23 -0.43 1.32
N LYS A 129 16.13 -1.04 0.53
CA LYS A 129 15.82 -2.24 -0.25
C LYS A 129 15.82 -3.51 0.57
N GLU A 130 16.25 -3.46 1.82
CA GLU A 130 16.27 -4.60 2.73
C GLU A 130 15.09 -4.61 3.67
N ASP A 131 14.33 -3.52 3.75
CA ASP A 131 13.09 -3.48 4.54
C ASP A 131 12.08 -4.49 4.00
N LEU A 132 11.61 -5.35 4.87
CA LEU A 132 10.68 -6.43 4.50
C LEU A 132 9.40 -5.90 3.85
N ALA A 133 8.85 -4.80 4.35
CA ALA A 133 7.65 -4.18 3.78
C ALA A 133 7.88 -3.75 2.34
N ASN A 134 9.03 -3.13 2.05
CA ASN A 134 9.39 -2.71 0.70
C ASN A 134 9.60 -3.91 -0.22
N ILE A 135 10.30 -4.94 0.26
CA ILE A 135 10.52 -6.17 -0.51
C ILE A 135 9.18 -6.80 -0.91
N VAL A 136 8.27 -6.91 0.04
CA VAL A 136 6.95 -7.51 -0.19
C VAL A 136 6.14 -6.69 -1.19
N ASP A 137 6.04 -5.39 -0.97
CA ASP A 137 5.23 -4.51 -1.84
C ASP A 137 5.76 -4.51 -3.27
N VAL A 138 7.08 -4.37 -3.46
CA VAL A 138 7.69 -4.37 -4.80
C VAL A 138 7.57 -5.73 -5.47
N SER A 139 7.86 -6.81 -4.75
CA SER A 139 7.83 -8.16 -5.31
C SER A 139 6.42 -8.55 -5.76
N TYR A 140 5.43 -8.33 -4.91
CA TYR A 140 4.04 -8.63 -5.26
C TYR A 140 3.56 -7.75 -6.42
N MET A 141 3.94 -6.50 -6.46
CA MET A 141 3.56 -5.60 -7.55
C MET A 141 4.12 -6.12 -8.89
N TYR A 142 5.40 -6.52 -8.94
CA TYR A 142 5.97 -7.09 -10.15
C TYR A 142 5.27 -8.39 -10.56
N ILE A 143 4.98 -9.26 -9.62
CA ILE A 143 4.29 -10.52 -9.89
C ILE A 143 2.89 -10.26 -10.43
N ASP A 144 2.13 -9.40 -9.76
CA ASP A 144 0.75 -9.08 -10.14
C ASP A 144 0.68 -8.39 -11.51
N MET A 145 1.71 -7.63 -11.87
CA MET A 145 1.78 -6.94 -13.17
C MET A 145 2.34 -7.81 -14.30
N GLY A 146 2.72 -9.06 -14.00
CA GLY A 146 3.21 -9.99 -15.01
C GLY A 146 4.72 -9.98 -15.23
N TYR A 147 5.50 -9.48 -14.27
CA TYR A 147 6.96 -9.43 -14.34
C TYR A 147 7.62 -10.20 -13.18
N PRO A 148 7.33 -11.51 -13.03
CA PRO A 148 7.87 -12.28 -11.90
C PRO A 148 9.39 -12.33 -11.86
N ASP A 149 10.06 -12.30 -13.02
CA ASP A 149 11.52 -12.31 -13.10
C ASP A 149 12.14 -11.10 -12.40
N LYS A 150 11.46 -9.95 -12.43
CA LYS A 150 11.93 -8.73 -11.80
C LYS A 150 11.74 -8.71 -10.28
N ALA A 151 10.87 -9.57 -9.77
CA ALA A 151 10.68 -9.77 -8.34
C ALA A 151 11.84 -10.56 -7.70
N VAL A 152 12.52 -11.41 -8.48
CA VAL A 152 13.56 -12.32 -7.95
C VAL A 152 14.68 -11.58 -7.20
N PRO A 153 15.28 -10.50 -7.73
CA PRO A 153 16.33 -9.80 -6.98
C PRO A 153 15.87 -9.26 -5.64
N TRP A 154 14.62 -8.78 -5.56
CA TRP A 154 14.03 -8.28 -4.32
C TRP A 154 13.81 -9.41 -3.31
N LEU A 155 13.24 -10.53 -3.76
CA LEU A 155 13.00 -11.70 -2.92
C LEU A 155 14.32 -12.32 -2.42
N THR A 156 15.35 -12.34 -3.26
CA THR A 156 16.67 -12.83 -2.89
C THR A 156 17.28 -12.00 -1.75
N ARG A 157 17.17 -10.67 -1.82
CA ARG A 157 17.63 -9.79 -0.73
C ARG A 157 16.91 -10.12 0.58
N GLY A 158 15.60 -10.35 0.51
CA GLY A 158 14.80 -10.70 1.68
C GLY A 158 15.23 -12.02 2.30
N LEU A 159 15.45 -13.03 1.50
CA LEU A 159 15.91 -14.34 1.96
C LEU A 159 17.27 -14.28 2.60
N GLU A 160 18.22 -13.55 2.02
CA GLU A 160 19.57 -13.36 2.56
C GLU A 160 19.52 -12.69 3.93
N LYS A 161 18.78 -11.61 4.04
CA LYS A 161 18.60 -10.89 5.32
C LYS A 161 17.95 -11.78 6.38
N TYR A 162 16.94 -12.56 6.00
CA TYR A 162 16.24 -13.45 6.92
C TYR A 162 17.15 -14.57 7.43
N ALA A 163 17.99 -15.13 6.56
CA ALA A 163 18.98 -16.13 6.94
C ALA A 163 19.99 -15.57 7.93
N GLU A 164 20.50 -14.36 7.71
CA GLU A 164 21.41 -13.68 8.62
C GLU A 164 20.78 -13.44 10.00
N GLU A 165 19.53 -13.01 10.04
CA GLU A 165 18.79 -12.81 11.30
C GLU A 165 18.59 -14.12 12.06
N GLU A 166 18.25 -15.21 11.36
CA GLU A 166 18.11 -16.52 11.98
C GLU A 166 19.44 -17.05 12.52
N GLU A 167 20.54 -16.89 11.81
CA GLU A 167 21.88 -17.26 12.27
C GLU A 167 22.26 -16.47 13.53
N TYR A 168 21.99 -15.16 13.54
CA TYR A 168 22.26 -14.31 14.69
C TYR A 168 21.45 -14.77 15.91
N LEU A 169 20.18 -15.06 15.75
CA LEU A 169 19.31 -15.51 16.82
C LEU A 169 19.70 -16.91 17.34
N ALA A 170 20.22 -17.77 16.46
CA ALA A 170 20.68 -19.11 16.84
C ALA A 170 21.95 -19.08 17.68
N VAL A 171 22.80 -18.04 17.57
CA VAL A 171 24.06 -17.87 18.33
C VAL A 171 23.81 -17.20 19.67
N THR A 172 22.76 -16.44 19.83
CA THR A 172 22.38 -15.75 21.04
C THR A 172 21.39 -16.54 21.87
#